data_dd6579a11882093f838317d32dabc910
#
_entry.id   dd6579a11882093f838317d32dabc910
#
_cell.length_a   1.000
_cell.length_b   1.000
_cell.length_c   1.000
_cell.angle_alpha   90.00
_cell.angle_beta   90.00
_cell.angle_gamma   90.00
#
_symmetry.space_group_name_H-M   'P 1'
#
loop_
_entity.id
_entity.type
_entity.pdbx_description
1 polymer ?
#
loop_
_entity_poly.entity_id
_entity_poly.type
_entity_poly.pdbx_seq_one_letter_code
_entity_poly.pdbx_strand_id
1 'polypeptide(L)'
;MNIQELLNFSVQQKASDLHLTAGMPPLIRVDGDIRRINVESMDHKTVHGLIYEIMNDKQRKGYEANLECDFSFEIPGLARFRVNAFVQNRGAAAVFRTIPSKILSMEQLGMSEVFKKVSDVPRGLVCVTGPTGSGKSTTLAAMIDYINTNHYHHILTIEDPIEFVHESKKSLINQREVHRDTHGFNEALRSALREDPDIILVGELRDLETIRLALTAAETGHLVFGTLHTTSAAKTIDRVVDVFPAAEKSMVRSMLSESLQAVISQTLLKKVGGGRVAAHEIMIGTPAIRNLIREDKIAQMYSAIQTGSQIGMQTLDQHLKALVQKGLVDRTEARHKAKSPESI
;
A
#
# COMPACT_ATOMS: atom_id res chain seq x y z
N MET A 1 -20.52 19.85 20.23
CA MET A 1 -19.28 19.38 19.55
C MET A 1 -19.70 18.53 18.36
N ASN A 2 -19.30 18.91 17.17
CA ASN A 2 -19.61 18.18 15.94
C ASN A 2 -18.40 17.34 15.49
N ILE A 3 -18.60 16.45 14.55
CA ILE A 3 -17.55 15.53 14.07
C ILE A 3 -16.40 16.30 13.39
N GLN A 4 -16.67 17.39 12.68
CA GLN A 4 -15.65 18.20 12.01
C GLN A 4 -14.70 18.87 13.01
N GLU A 5 -15.21 19.37 14.13
CA GLU A 5 -14.39 19.95 15.20
C GLU A 5 -13.44 18.92 15.80
N LEU A 6 -13.94 17.70 16.07
CA LEU A 6 -13.14 16.60 16.60
C LEU A 6 -12.04 16.16 15.64
N LEU A 7 -12.37 16.03 14.37
CA LEU A 7 -11.41 15.64 13.34
C LEU A 7 -10.38 16.73 13.08
N ASN A 8 -10.80 18.00 13.07
CA ASN A 8 -9.88 19.12 12.96
C ASN A 8 -8.88 19.14 14.12
N PHE A 9 -9.38 18.99 15.35
CA PHE A 9 -8.53 18.88 16.53
C PHE A 9 -7.54 17.71 16.43
N SER A 10 -8.01 16.53 16.00
CA SER A 10 -7.17 15.35 15.81
C SER A 10 -6.02 15.62 14.83
N VAL A 11 -6.31 16.26 13.69
CA VAL A 11 -5.31 16.63 12.68
C VAL A 11 -4.31 17.66 13.23
N GLN A 12 -4.78 18.68 13.95
CA GLN A 12 -3.92 19.69 14.58
C GLN A 12 -2.96 19.08 15.62
N GLN A 13 -3.42 18.06 16.36
CA GLN A 13 -2.59 17.31 17.31
C GLN A 13 -1.68 16.28 16.64
N LYS A 14 -1.67 16.19 15.31
CA LYS A 14 -0.92 15.19 14.51
C LYS A 14 -1.25 13.76 14.93
N ALA A 15 -2.49 13.53 15.35
CA ALA A 15 -2.96 12.20 15.71
C ALA A 15 -3.08 11.30 14.47
N SER A 16 -2.70 10.06 14.63
CA SER A 16 -2.91 9.04 13.59
C SER A 16 -4.36 8.59 13.52
N ASP A 17 -5.02 8.53 14.67
CA ASP A 17 -6.40 8.06 14.78
C ASP A 17 -7.19 8.87 15.81
N LEU A 18 -8.48 9.10 15.53
CA LEU A 18 -9.49 9.55 16.49
C LEU A 18 -10.39 8.35 16.83
N HIS A 19 -10.61 8.12 18.10
CA HIS A 19 -11.51 7.08 18.59
C HIS A 19 -12.73 7.70 19.25
N LEU A 20 -13.91 7.34 18.78
CA LEU A 20 -15.18 7.66 19.42
C LEU A 20 -15.79 6.36 19.95
N THR A 21 -16.19 6.32 21.20
CA THR A 21 -16.83 5.14 21.79
C THR A 21 -17.80 5.51 22.88
N ALA A 22 -18.98 4.92 22.86
CA ALA A 22 -19.99 5.16 23.88
C ALA A 22 -19.45 4.86 25.30
N GLY A 23 -19.73 5.77 26.23
CA GLY A 23 -19.29 5.69 27.62
C GLY A 23 -17.90 6.29 27.89
N MET A 24 -17.27 6.93 26.90
CA MET A 24 -15.95 7.55 27.07
C MET A 24 -15.92 8.94 26.42
N PRO A 25 -15.02 9.84 26.87
CA PRO A 25 -14.69 11.01 26.07
C PRO A 25 -13.99 10.58 24.77
N PRO A 26 -13.97 11.43 23.72
CA PRO A 26 -13.16 11.17 22.53
C PRO A 26 -11.69 10.95 22.91
N LEU A 27 -11.02 10.05 22.18
CA LEU A 27 -9.61 9.75 22.37
C LEU A 27 -8.87 9.92 21.04
N ILE A 28 -7.61 10.34 21.13
CA ILE A 28 -6.72 10.43 19.96
C ILE A 28 -5.49 9.57 20.18
N ARG A 29 -4.96 9.01 19.09
CA ARG A 29 -3.67 8.32 19.11
C ARG A 29 -2.58 9.24 18.60
N VAL A 30 -1.61 9.56 19.46
CA VAL A 30 -0.45 10.40 19.12
C VAL A 30 0.81 9.63 19.47
N ASP A 31 1.73 9.49 18.52
CA ASP A 31 2.99 8.74 18.66
C ASP A 31 2.82 7.31 19.20
N GLY A 32 1.70 6.68 18.87
CA GLY A 32 1.34 5.33 19.30
C GLY A 32 0.49 5.27 20.59
N ASP A 33 0.48 6.31 21.41
CA ASP A 33 -0.25 6.36 22.67
C ASP A 33 -1.67 6.90 22.50
N ILE A 34 -2.63 6.25 23.17
CA ILE A 34 -4.02 6.73 23.25
C ILE A 34 -4.14 7.76 24.38
N ARG A 35 -4.64 8.96 24.05
CA ARG A 35 -4.85 10.07 24.98
C ARG A 35 -6.30 10.53 24.93
N ARG A 36 -6.88 10.79 26.10
CA ARG A 36 -8.24 11.36 26.20
C ARG A 36 -8.24 12.84 25.84
N ILE A 37 -9.25 13.26 25.10
CA ILE A 37 -9.55 14.70 24.96
C ILE A 37 -10.29 15.14 26.23
N ASN A 38 -9.96 16.29 26.73
CA ASN A 38 -10.55 16.80 27.97
C ASN A 38 -11.95 17.42 27.72
N VAL A 39 -12.90 16.55 27.47
CA VAL A 39 -14.34 16.87 27.30
C VAL A 39 -15.18 15.79 27.97
N GLU A 40 -16.48 16.00 28.06
CA GLU A 40 -17.40 15.02 28.66
C GLU A 40 -17.45 13.70 27.89
N SER A 41 -17.76 12.64 28.61
CA SER A 41 -18.02 11.32 28.03
C SER A 41 -19.28 11.34 27.17
N MET A 42 -19.23 10.68 26.04
CA MET A 42 -20.35 10.58 25.09
C MET A 42 -21.18 9.33 25.34
N ASP A 43 -22.47 9.46 25.30
CA ASP A 43 -23.37 8.31 25.30
C ASP A 43 -23.51 7.67 23.93
N HIS A 44 -24.22 6.53 23.86
CA HIS A 44 -24.49 5.83 22.60
C HIS A 44 -25.13 6.74 21.56
N LYS A 45 -26.15 7.51 21.95
CA LYS A 45 -26.92 8.37 21.04
C LYS A 45 -26.03 9.45 20.41
N THR A 46 -25.16 10.05 21.20
CA THR A 46 -24.21 11.07 20.73
C THR A 46 -23.19 10.48 19.74
N VAL A 47 -22.56 9.37 20.09
CA VAL A 47 -21.58 8.69 19.20
C VAL A 47 -22.24 8.23 17.91
N HIS A 48 -23.41 7.59 18.00
CA HIS A 48 -24.19 7.15 16.85
C HIS A 48 -24.55 8.32 15.92
N GLY A 49 -25.01 9.45 16.49
CA GLY A 49 -25.32 10.66 15.72
C GLY A 49 -24.13 11.22 14.95
N LEU A 50 -22.95 11.31 15.62
CA LEU A 50 -21.71 11.77 14.98
C LEU A 50 -21.27 10.86 13.83
N ILE A 51 -21.40 9.55 13.97
CA ILE A 51 -21.09 8.58 12.91
C ILE A 51 -22.07 8.72 11.75
N TYR A 52 -23.38 8.85 12.05
CA TYR A 52 -24.42 8.99 11.03
C TYR A 52 -24.31 10.28 10.22
N GLU A 53 -23.80 11.35 10.81
CA GLU A 53 -23.58 12.65 10.14
C GLU A 53 -22.70 12.52 8.90
N ILE A 54 -21.72 11.61 8.91
CA ILE A 54 -20.75 11.42 7.83
C ILE A 54 -21.08 10.24 6.92
N MET A 55 -22.11 9.47 7.21
CA MET A 55 -22.54 8.32 6.41
C MET A 55 -23.58 8.72 5.36
N ASN A 56 -23.45 8.19 4.15
CA ASN A 56 -24.51 8.19 3.15
C ASN A 56 -25.57 7.11 3.47
N ASP A 57 -26.70 7.14 2.75
CA ASP A 57 -27.83 6.22 3.02
C ASP A 57 -27.48 4.74 2.85
N LYS A 58 -26.60 4.40 1.90
CA LYS A 58 -26.13 3.03 1.69
C LYS A 58 -25.28 2.55 2.87
N GLN A 59 -24.38 3.42 3.36
CA GLN A 59 -23.52 3.13 4.50
C GLN A 59 -24.34 3.00 5.79
N ARG A 60 -25.33 3.87 6.01
CA ARG A 60 -26.26 3.79 7.14
C ARG A 60 -27.00 2.47 7.16
N LYS A 61 -27.60 2.06 6.02
CA LYS A 61 -28.28 0.77 5.89
C LYS A 61 -27.36 -0.41 6.15
N GLY A 62 -26.12 -0.36 5.63
CA GLY A 62 -25.11 -1.39 5.87
C GLY A 62 -24.71 -1.49 7.34
N TYR A 63 -24.49 -0.34 8.00
CA TYR A 63 -24.15 -0.28 9.41
C TYR A 63 -25.26 -0.85 10.30
N GLU A 64 -26.52 -0.48 10.05
CA GLU A 64 -27.67 -1.03 10.81
C GLU A 64 -27.86 -2.53 10.61
N ALA A 65 -27.58 -3.04 9.40
CA ALA A 65 -27.77 -4.45 9.09
C ALA A 65 -26.62 -5.33 9.63
N ASN A 66 -25.39 -4.85 9.56
CA ASN A 66 -24.18 -5.64 9.83
C ASN A 66 -23.52 -5.31 11.19
N LEU A 67 -23.98 -4.23 11.85
CA LEU A 67 -23.41 -3.69 13.10
C LEU A 67 -21.94 -3.20 12.95
N GLU A 68 -21.47 -3.11 11.72
CA GLU A 68 -20.16 -2.58 11.35
C GLU A 68 -20.17 -2.01 9.94
N CYS A 69 -19.30 -1.02 9.67
CA CYS A 69 -19.19 -0.41 8.36
C CYS A 69 -17.80 0.22 8.18
N ASP A 70 -17.09 -0.18 7.13
CA ASP A 70 -15.86 0.47 6.68
C ASP A 70 -16.16 1.42 5.53
N PHE A 71 -15.65 2.64 5.60
CA PHE A 71 -15.77 3.63 4.53
C PHE A 71 -14.68 4.70 4.64
N SER A 72 -14.56 5.51 3.61
CA SER A 72 -13.72 6.69 3.64
C SER A 72 -14.54 7.94 3.30
N PHE A 73 -14.12 9.08 3.82
CA PHE A 73 -14.67 10.38 3.47
C PHE A 73 -13.59 11.46 3.56
N GLU A 74 -13.86 12.59 2.95
CA GLU A 74 -12.95 13.71 2.90
C GLU A 74 -13.62 14.97 3.47
N ILE A 75 -12.88 15.72 4.25
CA ILE A 75 -13.24 17.09 4.62
C ILE A 75 -12.35 18.00 3.77
N PRO A 76 -12.92 18.73 2.79
CA PRO A 76 -12.16 19.62 1.93
C PRO A 76 -11.32 20.62 2.73
N GLY A 77 -10.04 20.73 2.37
CA GLY A 77 -9.10 21.63 3.05
C GLY A 77 -8.56 21.13 4.40
N LEU A 78 -9.00 19.97 4.89
CA LEU A 78 -8.51 19.38 6.14
C LEU A 78 -7.74 18.08 5.88
N ALA A 79 -8.44 17.00 5.59
CA ALA A 79 -7.84 15.68 5.37
C ALA A 79 -8.89 14.68 4.85
N ARG A 80 -8.40 13.55 4.36
CA ARG A 80 -9.19 12.35 4.11
C ARG A 80 -9.08 11.41 5.29
N PHE A 81 -10.16 10.70 5.59
CA PHE A 81 -10.25 9.77 6.72
C PHE A 81 -10.77 8.41 6.26
N ARG A 82 -10.13 7.35 6.76
CA ARG A 82 -10.70 6.00 6.73
C ARG A 82 -11.41 5.77 8.05
N VAL A 83 -12.65 5.32 7.98
CA VAL A 83 -13.51 5.11 9.15
C VAL A 83 -13.89 3.64 9.23
N ASN A 84 -13.70 3.06 10.41
CA ASN A 84 -14.36 1.82 10.81
C ASN A 84 -15.34 2.14 11.92
N ALA A 85 -16.64 2.03 11.62
CA ALA A 85 -17.71 2.16 12.59
C ALA A 85 -18.20 0.77 13.00
N PHE A 86 -18.45 0.57 14.28
CA PHE A 86 -18.88 -0.72 14.81
C PHE A 86 -19.73 -0.57 16.09
N VAL A 87 -20.39 -1.62 16.49
CA VAL A 87 -21.16 -1.66 17.74
C VAL A 87 -20.40 -2.53 18.75
N GLN A 88 -20.32 -2.05 19.98
CA GLN A 88 -19.72 -2.75 21.12
C GLN A 88 -20.70 -2.76 22.32
N ASN A 89 -20.33 -3.41 23.45
CA ASN A 89 -21.25 -3.64 24.56
C ASN A 89 -21.92 -2.37 25.16
N ARG A 90 -21.29 -1.20 25.06
CA ARG A 90 -21.85 0.08 25.53
C ARG A 90 -22.58 0.86 24.43
N GLY A 91 -22.53 0.41 23.20
CA GLY A 91 -23.19 1.04 22.05
C GLY A 91 -22.23 1.33 20.89
N ALA A 92 -22.49 2.40 20.15
CA ALA A 92 -21.74 2.76 18.95
C ALA A 92 -20.27 3.13 19.28
N ALA A 93 -19.41 2.79 18.33
CA ALA A 93 -17.99 3.20 18.35
C ALA A 93 -17.49 3.42 16.92
N ALA A 94 -16.46 4.24 16.75
CA ALA A 94 -15.78 4.40 15.47
C ALA A 94 -14.31 4.78 15.66
N VAL A 95 -13.49 4.34 14.73
CA VAL A 95 -12.09 4.74 14.60
C VAL A 95 -11.93 5.49 13.29
N PHE A 96 -11.37 6.69 13.37
CA PHE A 96 -11.10 7.56 12.22
C PHE A 96 -9.59 7.64 12.04
N ARG A 97 -9.08 7.01 11.01
CA ARG A 97 -7.66 7.10 10.66
C ARG A 97 -7.44 8.26 9.71
N THR A 98 -6.58 9.20 10.10
CA THR A 98 -6.17 10.30 9.23
C THR A 98 -5.30 9.78 8.10
N ILE A 99 -5.69 10.05 6.86
CA ILE A 99 -4.93 9.72 5.67
C ILE A 99 -4.06 10.93 5.31
N PRO A 100 -2.74 10.77 5.18
CA PRO A 100 -1.87 11.89 4.82
C PRO A 100 -2.26 12.51 3.48
N SER A 101 -2.42 13.82 3.44
CA SER A 101 -2.72 14.55 2.21
C SER A 101 -1.48 14.82 1.35
N LYS A 102 -0.30 14.76 1.95
CA LYS A 102 0.96 15.06 1.26
C LYS A 102 1.64 13.79 0.78
N ILE A 103 1.85 13.70 -0.54
CA ILE A 103 2.67 12.67 -1.16
C ILE A 103 4.14 13.09 -1.05
N LEU A 104 4.97 12.23 -0.48
CA LEU A 104 6.41 12.46 -0.42
C LEU A 104 7.06 12.03 -1.72
N SER A 105 8.06 12.78 -2.18
CA SER A 105 8.82 12.42 -3.37
C SER A 105 9.75 11.22 -3.11
N MET A 106 10.21 10.59 -4.18
CA MET A 106 11.21 9.51 -4.09
C MET A 106 12.49 9.98 -3.38
N GLU A 107 12.93 11.22 -3.62
CA GLU A 107 14.10 11.82 -3.00
C GLU A 107 13.89 12.02 -1.49
N GLN A 108 12.72 12.51 -1.09
CA GLN A 108 12.37 12.69 0.33
C GLN A 108 12.31 11.35 1.08
N LEU A 109 11.94 10.28 0.39
CA LEU A 109 11.90 8.91 0.94
C LEU A 109 13.26 8.20 0.88
N GLY A 110 14.27 8.82 0.26
CA GLY A 110 15.61 8.23 0.10
C GLY A 110 15.65 7.02 -0.83
N MET A 111 14.72 6.95 -1.79
CA MET A 111 14.66 5.88 -2.77
C MET A 111 15.85 5.94 -3.74
N SER A 112 16.38 4.78 -4.11
CA SER A 112 17.45 4.68 -5.11
C SER A 112 16.94 4.95 -6.53
N GLU A 113 17.85 5.25 -7.46
CA GLU A 113 17.55 5.48 -8.88
C GLU A 113 16.84 4.32 -9.57
N VAL A 114 16.92 3.13 -9.00
CA VAL A 114 16.18 1.95 -9.50
C VAL A 114 14.67 2.17 -9.51
N PHE A 115 14.13 2.88 -8.53
CA PHE A 115 12.69 3.17 -8.48
C PHE A 115 12.24 4.02 -9.68
N LYS A 116 13.05 5.00 -10.11
CA LYS A 116 12.77 5.78 -11.32
C LYS A 116 12.84 4.90 -12.56
N LYS A 117 13.92 4.13 -12.70
CA LYS A 117 14.09 3.20 -13.83
C LYS A 117 12.92 2.22 -13.96
N VAL A 118 12.46 1.67 -12.85
CA VAL A 118 11.30 0.75 -12.81
C VAL A 118 10.00 1.48 -13.13
N SER A 119 9.87 2.75 -12.77
CA SER A 119 8.70 3.58 -13.08
C SER A 119 8.67 4.04 -14.55
N ASP A 120 9.80 4.06 -15.23
CA ASP A 120 9.93 4.51 -16.63
C ASP A 120 9.77 3.38 -17.65
N VAL A 121 9.62 2.12 -17.22
CA VAL A 121 9.42 1.01 -18.17
C VAL A 121 8.05 1.11 -18.84
N PRO A 122 7.95 0.76 -20.13
CA PRO A 122 6.71 0.98 -20.88
C PRO A 122 5.60 0.00 -20.54
N ARG A 123 5.93 -1.19 -20.05
CA ARG A 123 4.97 -2.26 -19.73
C ARG A 123 5.59 -3.31 -18.82
N GLY A 124 4.74 -4.15 -18.27
CA GLY A 124 5.11 -5.27 -17.42
C GLY A 124 4.52 -5.15 -16.03
N LEU A 125 4.92 -6.04 -15.14
CA LEU A 125 4.44 -6.12 -13.77
C LEU A 125 5.52 -5.67 -12.79
N VAL A 126 5.16 -4.77 -11.90
CA VAL A 126 5.97 -4.33 -10.76
C VAL A 126 5.19 -4.65 -9.48
N CYS A 127 5.78 -5.46 -8.61
CA CYS A 127 5.20 -5.80 -7.32
C CYS A 127 5.90 -5.03 -6.20
N VAL A 128 5.13 -4.34 -5.37
CA VAL A 128 5.60 -3.75 -4.11
C VAL A 128 5.01 -4.56 -2.96
N THR A 129 5.86 -5.20 -2.17
CA THR A 129 5.43 -6.19 -1.19
C THR A 129 5.93 -5.89 0.21
N GLY A 130 5.36 -6.53 1.20
CA GLY A 130 5.70 -6.37 2.61
C GLY A 130 4.48 -6.50 3.50
N PRO A 131 4.68 -6.68 4.81
CA PRO A 131 3.57 -6.79 5.76
C PRO A 131 2.72 -5.52 5.82
N THR A 132 1.56 -5.63 6.44
CA THR A 132 0.73 -4.46 6.73
C THR A 132 1.53 -3.42 7.52
N GLY A 133 1.43 -2.16 7.13
CA GLY A 133 2.16 -1.07 7.78
C GLY A 133 3.64 -0.95 7.37
N SER A 134 4.10 -1.68 6.35
CA SER A 134 5.47 -1.56 5.83
C SER A 134 5.71 -0.35 4.94
N GLY A 135 4.68 0.46 4.67
CA GLY A 135 4.80 1.68 3.85
C GLY A 135 4.63 1.47 2.34
N LYS A 136 4.04 0.35 1.90
CA LYS A 136 3.80 0.07 0.47
C LYS A 136 3.06 1.19 -0.25
N SER A 137 1.98 1.67 0.34
CA SER A 137 1.16 2.75 -0.23
C SER A 137 1.94 4.05 -0.39
N THR A 138 2.81 4.38 0.57
CA THR A 138 3.69 5.56 0.49
C THR A 138 4.69 5.42 -0.65
N THR A 139 5.30 4.25 -0.80
CA THR A 139 6.24 3.94 -1.89
C THR A 139 5.55 4.04 -3.25
N LEU A 140 4.40 3.42 -3.40
CA LEU A 140 3.62 3.46 -4.64
C LEU A 140 3.13 4.88 -4.96
N ALA A 141 2.67 5.64 -3.95
CA ALA A 141 2.27 7.02 -4.15
C ALA A 141 3.42 7.88 -4.69
N ALA A 142 4.63 7.69 -4.17
CA ALA A 142 5.82 8.39 -4.66
C ALA A 142 6.17 7.99 -6.12
N MET A 143 6.04 6.70 -6.46
CA MET A 143 6.28 6.21 -7.82
C MET A 143 5.23 6.77 -8.80
N ILE A 144 3.97 6.73 -8.43
CA ILE A 144 2.88 7.30 -9.24
C ILE A 144 3.04 8.81 -9.40
N ASP A 145 3.40 9.52 -8.34
CA ASP A 145 3.61 10.97 -8.41
C ASP A 145 4.82 11.35 -9.31
N TYR A 146 5.87 10.54 -9.28
CA TYR A 146 7.00 10.68 -10.20
C TYR A 146 6.55 10.56 -11.66
N ILE A 147 5.78 9.52 -11.99
CA ILE A 147 5.25 9.33 -13.35
C ILE A 147 4.33 10.49 -13.72
N ASN A 148 3.40 10.85 -12.85
CA ASN A 148 2.45 11.95 -13.04
C ASN A 148 3.14 13.30 -13.31
N THR A 149 4.30 13.51 -12.70
CA THR A 149 5.06 14.76 -12.83
C THR A 149 5.89 14.81 -14.13
N ASN A 150 6.38 13.66 -14.60
CA ASN A 150 7.38 13.60 -15.67
C ASN A 150 6.83 13.10 -17.01
N HIS A 151 5.73 12.32 -17.03
CA HIS A 151 5.21 11.66 -18.21
C HIS A 151 3.75 12.03 -18.51
N TYR A 152 3.35 11.90 -19.78
CA TYR A 152 2.00 12.15 -20.29
C TYR A 152 1.27 10.80 -20.47
N HIS A 153 0.83 10.20 -19.36
CA HIS A 153 0.16 8.90 -19.33
C HIS A 153 -1.25 8.99 -18.78
N HIS A 154 -2.07 8.00 -19.07
CA HIS A 154 -3.30 7.74 -18.33
C HIS A 154 -3.00 6.71 -17.26
N ILE A 155 -3.12 7.10 -16.00
CA ILE A 155 -2.89 6.27 -14.82
C ILE A 155 -4.24 5.95 -14.20
N LEU A 156 -4.58 4.68 -14.13
CA LEU A 156 -5.79 4.19 -13.47
C LEU A 156 -5.41 3.45 -12.20
N THR A 157 -6.00 3.80 -11.08
CA THR A 157 -5.82 3.06 -9.82
C THR A 157 -7.11 2.39 -9.37
N ILE A 158 -6.99 1.21 -8.78
CA ILE A 158 -8.08 0.45 -8.17
C ILE A 158 -7.63 0.11 -6.75
N GLU A 159 -8.28 0.69 -5.76
CA GLU A 159 -7.82 0.68 -4.36
C GLU A 159 -8.95 0.37 -3.38
N ASP A 160 -8.61 -0.20 -2.22
CA ASP A 160 -9.57 -0.53 -1.16
C ASP A 160 -8.99 -0.23 0.24
N PRO A 161 -9.16 1.00 0.74
CA PRO A 161 -9.60 2.23 0.07
C PRO A 161 -8.44 3.01 -0.59
N ILE A 162 -8.75 4.14 -1.23
CA ILE A 162 -7.74 5.11 -1.68
C ILE A 162 -7.03 5.70 -0.45
N GLU A 163 -5.70 5.53 -0.39
CA GLU A 163 -4.87 6.04 0.71
C GLU A 163 -4.23 7.41 0.40
N PHE A 164 -3.94 7.70 -0.86
CA PHE A 164 -3.41 8.99 -1.31
C PHE A 164 -4.20 9.49 -2.50
N VAL A 165 -4.70 10.71 -2.42
CA VAL A 165 -5.37 11.36 -3.55
C VAL A 165 -4.34 12.08 -4.40
N HIS A 166 -4.30 11.74 -5.69
CA HIS A 166 -3.42 12.36 -6.67
C HIS A 166 -4.17 13.42 -7.47
N GLU A 167 -3.57 14.58 -7.61
CA GLU A 167 -3.99 15.56 -8.59
C GLU A 167 -3.30 15.28 -9.93
N SER A 168 -4.06 15.30 -11.04
CA SER A 168 -3.48 15.15 -12.37
C SER A 168 -2.54 16.32 -12.67
N LYS A 169 -1.29 15.99 -13.07
CA LYS A 169 -0.27 16.97 -13.48
C LYS A 169 -0.03 16.87 -14.97
N LYS A 170 1.06 16.21 -15.42
CA LYS A 170 1.25 15.87 -16.82
C LYS A 170 0.41 14.67 -17.24
N SER A 171 0.22 13.73 -16.34
CA SER A 171 -0.62 12.55 -16.58
C SER A 171 -2.06 12.81 -16.17
N LEU A 172 -2.98 12.09 -16.79
CA LEU A 172 -4.36 11.96 -16.31
C LEU A 172 -4.40 10.85 -15.27
N ILE A 173 -4.92 11.11 -14.07
CA ILE A 173 -5.09 10.10 -13.03
C ILE A 173 -6.58 9.90 -12.73
N ASN A 174 -7.04 8.67 -12.86
CA ASN A 174 -8.36 8.22 -12.41
C ASN A 174 -8.20 7.19 -11.30
N GLN A 175 -8.69 7.50 -10.11
CA GLN A 175 -8.63 6.63 -8.95
C GLN A 175 -10.01 6.06 -8.66
N ARG A 176 -10.12 4.74 -8.57
CA ARG A 176 -11.37 4.03 -8.29
C ARG A 176 -11.26 3.31 -6.95
N GLU A 177 -12.16 3.62 -6.03
CA GLU A 177 -12.27 2.96 -4.74
C GLU A 177 -13.26 1.81 -4.80
N VAL A 178 -12.85 0.65 -4.36
CA VAL A 178 -13.72 -0.53 -4.25
C VAL A 178 -14.87 -0.23 -3.30
N HIS A 179 -16.05 -0.73 -3.62
CA HIS A 179 -17.34 -0.51 -2.94
C HIS A 179 -17.96 0.90 -3.09
N ARG A 180 -17.18 1.90 -3.49
CA ARG A 180 -17.68 3.26 -3.78
C ARG A 180 -17.82 3.50 -5.27
N ASP A 181 -16.76 3.26 -6.04
CA ASP A 181 -16.64 3.58 -7.46
C ASP A 181 -16.68 2.34 -8.35
N THR A 182 -16.51 1.17 -7.76
CA THR A 182 -16.59 -0.14 -8.39
C THR A 182 -17.03 -1.20 -7.39
N HIS A 183 -17.54 -2.32 -7.86
CA HIS A 183 -17.97 -3.41 -6.99
C HIS A 183 -16.83 -4.27 -6.45
N GLY A 184 -15.72 -4.35 -7.17
CA GLY A 184 -14.55 -5.14 -6.77
C GLY A 184 -13.35 -4.90 -7.65
N PHE A 185 -12.22 -5.50 -7.27
CA PHE A 185 -10.99 -5.43 -8.06
C PHE A 185 -11.15 -6.05 -9.44
N ASN A 186 -11.81 -7.19 -9.53
CA ASN A 186 -11.98 -7.94 -10.77
C ASN A 186 -12.82 -7.19 -11.79
N GLU A 187 -13.95 -6.62 -11.36
CA GLU A 187 -14.83 -5.82 -12.20
C GLU A 187 -14.12 -4.58 -12.73
N ALA A 188 -13.42 -3.88 -11.84
CA ALA A 188 -12.67 -2.69 -12.20
C ALA A 188 -11.52 -3.00 -13.16
N LEU A 189 -10.77 -4.07 -12.92
CA LEU A 189 -9.62 -4.44 -13.73
C LEU A 189 -10.04 -4.94 -15.13
N ARG A 190 -11.16 -5.68 -15.22
CA ARG A 190 -11.76 -6.04 -16.52
C ARG A 190 -12.20 -4.81 -17.31
N SER A 191 -12.78 -3.82 -16.63
CA SER A 191 -13.17 -2.56 -17.26
C SER A 191 -11.97 -1.74 -17.69
N ALA A 192 -10.93 -1.71 -16.87
CA ALA A 192 -9.68 -0.97 -17.09
C ALA A 192 -9.08 -1.18 -18.48
N LEU A 193 -9.11 -2.41 -18.99
CA LEU A 193 -8.58 -2.75 -20.32
C LEU A 193 -9.29 -2.03 -21.49
N ARG A 194 -10.43 -1.39 -21.24
CA ARG A 194 -11.21 -0.59 -22.21
C ARG A 194 -11.24 0.90 -21.89
N GLU A 195 -10.54 1.31 -20.85
CA GLU A 195 -10.49 2.70 -20.37
C GLU A 195 -9.26 3.46 -20.88
N ASP A 196 -8.50 2.84 -21.79
CA ASP A 196 -7.29 3.38 -22.41
C ASP A 196 -6.20 3.80 -21.38
N PRO A 197 -5.89 2.98 -20.38
CA PRO A 197 -4.80 3.29 -19.46
C PRO A 197 -3.45 2.88 -20.06
N ASP A 198 -2.42 3.64 -19.73
CA ASP A 198 -1.02 3.25 -19.93
C ASP A 198 -0.52 2.49 -18.69
N ILE A 199 -0.98 2.92 -17.52
CA ILE A 199 -0.54 2.42 -16.22
C ILE A 199 -1.75 2.07 -15.38
N ILE A 200 -1.69 0.88 -14.75
CA ILE A 200 -2.73 0.39 -13.85
C ILE A 200 -2.10 0.07 -12.49
N LEU A 201 -2.62 0.66 -11.42
CA LEU A 201 -2.27 0.29 -10.06
C LEU A 201 -3.40 -0.56 -9.47
N VAL A 202 -3.07 -1.78 -9.06
CA VAL A 202 -3.98 -2.68 -8.35
C VAL A 202 -3.58 -2.69 -6.87
N GLY A 203 -4.43 -2.17 -6.03
CA GLY A 203 -4.13 -1.96 -4.61
C GLY A 203 -3.69 -3.22 -3.88
N GLU A 204 -4.24 -4.37 -4.24
CA GLU A 204 -3.81 -5.67 -3.74
C GLU A 204 -4.12 -6.82 -4.70
N LEU A 205 -3.14 -7.70 -4.89
CA LEU A 205 -3.25 -8.94 -5.67
C LEU A 205 -3.54 -10.12 -4.71
N ARG A 206 -4.81 -10.36 -4.40
CA ARG A 206 -5.22 -11.36 -3.38
C ARG A 206 -5.57 -12.71 -3.95
N ASP A 207 -6.33 -12.72 -5.01
CA ASP A 207 -6.97 -13.92 -5.57
C ASP A 207 -6.50 -14.22 -6.98
N LEU A 208 -6.77 -15.45 -7.41
CA LEU A 208 -6.39 -15.98 -8.71
C LEU A 208 -6.87 -15.09 -9.86
N GLU A 209 -8.12 -14.62 -9.81
CA GLU A 209 -8.70 -13.85 -10.90
C GLU A 209 -8.05 -12.48 -11.06
N THR A 210 -7.83 -11.77 -9.95
CA THR A 210 -7.13 -10.47 -9.93
C THR A 210 -5.69 -10.63 -10.46
N ILE A 211 -4.98 -11.66 -10.02
CA ILE A 211 -3.61 -11.94 -10.48
C ILE A 211 -3.59 -12.28 -11.97
N ARG A 212 -4.52 -13.12 -12.46
CA ARG A 212 -4.64 -13.45 -13.88
C ARG A 212 -4.86 -12.21 -14.74
N LEU A 213 -5.78 -11.35 -14.36
CA LEU A 213 -6.09 -10.10 -15.05
C LEU A 213 -4.90 -9.14 -15.05
N ALA A 214 -4.19 -9.03 -13.93
CA ALA A 214 -2.99 -8.19 -13.82
C ALA A 214 -1.86 -8.70 -14.74
N LEU A 215 -1.61 -10.01 -14.78
CA LEU A 215 -0.63 -10.61 -15.68
C LEU A 215 -1.01 -10.39 -17.14
N THR A 216 -2.28 -10.57 -17.49
CA THR A 216 -2.79 -10.34 -18.85
C THR A 216 -2.60 -8.87 -19.25
N ALA A 217 -2.92 -7.93 -18.39
CA ALA A 217 -2.71 -6.51 -18.64
C ALA A 217 -1.23 -6.19 -18.86
N ALA A 218 -0.34 -6.75 -18.04
CA ALA A 218 1.11 -6.57 -18.15
C ALA A 218 1.68 -7.13 -19.46
N GLU A 219 1.18 -8.29 -19.92
CA GLU A 219 1.58 -8.88 -21.20
C GLU A 219 1.08 -8.08 -22.41
N THR A 220 -0.12 -7.51 -22.29
CA THR A 220 -0.79 -6.82 -23.40
C THR A 220 -0.42 -5.34 -23.55
N GLY A 221 0.60 -4.89 -22.84
CA GLY A 221 1.21 -3.59 -23.10
C GLY A 221 1.05 -2.54 -22.01
N HIS A 222 0.44 -2.89 -20.87
CA HIS A 222 0.27 -1.96 -19.73
C HIS A 222 1.40 -2.10 -18.72
N LEU A 223 1.78 -1.02 -18.07
CA LEU A 223 2.59 -1.07 -16.84
C LEU A 223 1.64 -1.26 -15.65
N VAL A 224 1.78 -2.40 -14.97
CA VAL A 224 0.93 -2.77 -13.85
C VAL A 224 1.73 -2.75 -12.56
N PHE A 225 1.27 -1.94 -11.60
CA PHE A 225 1.74 -1.98 -10.21
C PHE A 225 0.75 -2.78 -9.37
N GLY A 226 1.27 -3.69 -8.55
CA GLY A 226 0.44 -4.45 -7.63
C GLY A 226 1.10 -4.63 -6.27
N THR A 227 0.31 -4.84 -5.22
CA THR A 227 0.84 -5.15 -3.89
C THR A 227 0.52 -6.57 -3.46
N LEU A 228 1.40 -7.13 -2.65
CA LEU A 228 1.21 -8.38 -1.93
C LEU A 228 1.77 -8.22 -0.50
N HIS A 229 1.41 -9.15 0.39
CA HIS A 229 1.89 -9.15 1.78
C HIS A 229 3.12 -10.02 2.02
N THR A 230 3.74 -10.53 0.98
CA THR A 230 4.94 -11.35 1.06
C THR A 230 6.16 -10.55 1.54
N THR A 231 7.12 -11.24 2.16
CA THR A 231 8.28 -10.62 2.83
C THR A 231 9.59 -10.74 2.05
N SER A 232 9.56 -11.33 0.86
CA SER A 232 10.73 -11.41 -0.02
C SER A 232 10.30 -11.53 -1.49
N ALA A 233 11.22 -11.25 -2.41
CA ALA A 233 10.98 -11.41 -3.84
C ALA A 233 10.69 -12.87 -4.21
N ALA A 234 11.44 -13.81 -3.69
CA ALA A 234 11.23 -15.25 -3.92
C ALA A 234 9.83 -15.70 -3.46
N LYS A 235 9.43 -15.34 -2.23
CA LYS A 235 8.07 -15.64 -1.72
C LYS A 235 6.97 -14.97 -2.53
N THR A 236 7.25 -13.83 -3.16
CA THR A 236 6.29 -13.15 -4.04
C THR A 236 6.04 -13.97 -5.29
N ILE A 237 7.08 -14.49 -5.92
CA ILE A 237 6.96 -15.36 -7.09
C ILE A 237 6.18 -16.63 -6.73
N ASP A 238 6.55 -17.30 -5.64
CA ASP A 238 5.82 -18.49 -5.16
C ASP A 238 4.35 -18.16 -4.92
N ARG A 239 4.04 -17.06 -4.25
CA ARG A 239 2.66 -16.68 -3.94
C ARG A 239 1.82 -16.43 -5.20
N VAL A 240 2.38 -15.77 -6.21
CA VAL A 240 1.69 -15.52 -7.49
C VAL A 240 1.39 -16.82 -8.22
N VAL A 241 2.33 -17.76 -8.23
CA VAL A 241 2.17 -19.05 -8.93
C VAL A 241 1.24 -19.99 -8.14
N ASP A 242 1.35 -20.01 -6.82
CA ASP A 242 0.66 -20.99 -5.95
C ASP A 242 -0.85 -20.80 -5.86
N VAL A 243 -1.39 -19.64 -6.19
CA VAL A 243 -2.85 -19.46 -6.25
C VAL A 243 -3.50 -20.19 -7.42
N PHE A 244 -2.71 -20.60 -8.42
CA PHE A 244 -3.22 -21.26 -9.61
C PHE A 244 -3.24 -22.79 -9.43
N PRO A 245 -4.19 -23.49 -10.13
CA PRO A 245 -4.19 -24.94 -10.19
C PRO A 245 -2.89 -25.48 -10.77
N ALA A 246 -2.50 -26.69 -10.37
CA ALA A 246 -1.25 -27.33 -10.81
C ALA A 246 -1.09 -27.37 -12.34
N ALA A 247 -2.19 -27.64 -13.07
CA ALA A 247 -2.19 -27.67 -14.52
C ALA A 247 -1.85 -26.32 -15.21
N GLU A 248 -2.05 -25.21 -14.51
CA GLU A 248 -1.81 -23.85 -15.03
C GLU A 248 -0.46 -23.26 -14.60
N LYS A 249 0.20 -23.82 -13.59
CA LYS A 249 1.40 -23.22 -12.99
C LYS A 249 2.53 -22.98 -13.98
N SER A 250 2.76 -23.89 -14.90
CA SER A 250 3.79 -23.74 -15.95
C SER A 250 3.50 -22.54 -16.86
N MET A 251 2.26 -22.39 -17.28
CA MET A 251 1.82 -21.24 -18.09
C MET A 251 1.98 -19.92 -17.30
N VAL A 252 1.57 -19.91 -16.04
CA VAL A 252 1.69 -18.72 -15.18
C VAL A 252 3.14 -18.33 -14.96
N ARG A 253 4.05 -19.29 -14.75
CA ARG A 253 5.50 -19.01 -14.69
C ARG A 253 6.01 -18.39 -15.98
N SER A 254 5.57 -18.90 -17.14
CA SER A 254 5.94 -18.32 -18.43
C SER A 254 5.45 -16.87 -18.54
N MET A 255 4.16 -16.62 -18.29
CA MET A 255 3.59 -15.26 -18.30
C MET A 255 4.32 -14.32 -17.35
N LEU A 256 4.56 -14.75 -16.13
CA LEU A 256 5.27 -13.97 -15.11
C LEU A 256 6.72 -13.69 -15.52
N SER A 257 7.42 -14.69 -16.08
CA SER A 257 8.79 -14.53 -16.57
C SER A 257 8.91 -13.49 -17.69
N GLU A 258 7.90 -13.40 -18.55
CA GLU A 258 7.87 -12.43 -19.65
C GLU A 258 7.51 -11.02 -19.17
N SER A 259 6.57 -10.89 -18.22
CA SER A 259 6.00 -9.62 -17.80
C SER A 259 6.71 -8.97 -16.62
N LEU A 260 7.40 -9.72 -15.76
CA LEU A 260 7.97 -9.17 -14.52
C LEU A 260 9.07 -8.15 -14.79
N GLN A 261 8.92 -6.95 -14.26
CA GLN A 261 9.94 -5.90 -14.29
C GLN A 261 10.71 -5.82 -12.97
N ALA A 262 10.01 -5.84 -11.85
CA ALA A 262 10.63 -5.80 -10.53
C ALA A 262 9.72 -6.36 -9.44
N VAL A 263 10.35 -6.85 -8.37
CA VAL A 263 9.73 -7.06 -7.07
C VAL A 263 10.51 -6.25 -6.04
N ILE A 264 9.80 -5.40 -5.33
CA ILE A 264 10.33 -4.54 -4.28
C ILE A 264 9.67 -4.95 -2.97
N SER A 265 10.39 -5.71 -2.15
CA SER A 265 9.90 -6.11 -0.82
C SER A 265 10.44 -5.15 0.22
N GLN A 266 9.56 -4.63 1.09
CA GLN A 266 9.97 -3.60 2.03
C GLN A 266 9.52 -3.86 3.46
N THR A 267 10.30 -3.33 4.40
CA THR A 267 9.97 -3.24 5.82
C THR A 267 10.32 -1.85 6.33
N LEU A 268 9.62 -1.40 7.37
CA LEU A 268 9.92 -0.13 8.05
C LEU A 268 10.74 -0.38 9.31
N LEU A 269 11.71 0.52 9.53
CA LEU A 269 12.53 0.57 10.73
C LEU A 269 12.42 1.93 11.40
N LYS A 270 12.64 1.97 12.71
CA LYS A 270 12.79 3.21 13.45
C LYS A 270 14.10 3.89 13.04
N LYS A 271 13.98 5.17 12.74
CA LYS A 271 15.14 5.99 12.37
C LYS A 271 15.78 6.59 13.61
N VAL A 272 17.10 6.65 13.64
CA VAL A 272 17.84 7.41 14.65
C VAL A 272 17.40 8.89 14.57
N GLY A 273 17.04 9.46 15.69
CA GLY A 273 16.52 10.84 15.75
C GLY A 273 15.03 10.99 15.47
N GLY A 274 14.31 9.89 15.29
CA GLY A 274 12.84 9.87 15.11
C GLY A 274 12.37 9.65 13.69
N GLY A 275 11.12 9.26 13.55
CA GLY A 275 10.51 8.86 12.29
C GLY A 275 10.85 7.43 11.88
N ARG A 276 10.58 7.11 10.62
CA ARG A 276 10.79 5.77 10.05
C ARG A 276 11.51 5.86 8.72
N VAL A 277 12.21 4.79 8.36
CA VAL A 277 12.84 4.60 7.06
C VAL A 277 12.52 3.21 6.53
N ALA A 278 12.34 3.09 5.21
CA ALA A 278 12.09 1.81 4.57
C ALA A 278 13.41 1.13 4.19
N ALA A 279 13.50 -0.16 4.48
CA ALA A 279 14.53 -1.04 3.91
C ALA A 279 13.90 -1.91 2.83
N HIS A 280 14.60 -2.11 1.72
CA HIS A 280 14.11 -2.79 0.54
C HIS A 280 15.00 -3.96 0.13
N GLU A 281 14.38 -5.09 -0.20
CA GLU A 281 14.93 -6.07 -1.12
C GLU A 281 14.42 -5.74 -2.52
N ILE A 282 15.30 -5.65 -3.50
CA ILE A 282 14.97 -5.28 -4.88
C ILE A 282 15.44 -6.38 -5.83
N MET A 283 14.50 -6.99 -6.54
CA MET A 283 14.74 -7.94 -7.62
C MET A 283 14.27 -7.33 -8.94
N ILE A 284 15.12 -7.37 -9.95
CA ILE A 284 14.81 -6.87 -11.30
C ILE A 284 14.66 -8.07 -12.24
N GLY A 285 13.70 -7.99 -13.14
CA GLY A 285 13.39 -9.02 -14.14
C GLY A 285 14.46 -9.12 -15.24
N THR A 286 15.68 -9.45 -14.88
CA THR A 286 16.77 -9.75 -15.81
C THR A 286 16.54 -11.07 -16.51
N PRO A 287 17.23 -11.34 -17.64
CA PRO A 287 17.15 -12.65 -18.29
C PRO A 287 17.44 -13.83 -17.34
N ALA A 288 18.40 -13.66 -16.42
CA ALA A 288 18.73 -14.68 -15.41
C ALA A 288 17.56 -14.91 -14.44
N ILE A 289 16.96 -13.85 -13.88
CA ILE A 289 15.80 -13.95 -13.01
C ILE A 289 14.61 -14.56 -13.74
N ARG A 290 14.31 -14.12 -14.96
CA ARG A 290 13.24 -14.67 -15.80
C ARG A 290 13.40 -16.16 -16.04
N ASN A 291 14.62 -16.61 -16.27
CA ASN A 291 14.91 -18.03 -16.45
C ASN A 291 14.68 -18.83 -15.16
N LEU A 292 15.09 -18.31 -14.01
CA LEU A 292 14.82 -18.95 -12.71
C LEU A 292 13.33 -19.10 -12.43
N ILE A 293 12.51 -18.10 -12.80
CA ILE A 293 11.05 -18.18 -12.68
C ILE A 293 10.50 -19.28 -13.58
N ARG A 294 10.90 -19.30 -14.85
CA ARG A 294 10.41 -20.24 -15.86
C ARG A 294 10.73 -21.68 -15.50
N GLU A 295 11.93 -21.91 -14.96
CA GLU A 295 12.41 -23.25 -14.59
C GLU A 295 12.05 -23.65 -13.14
N ASP A 296 11.26 -22.86 -12.42
CA ASP A 296 10.90 -23.11 -11.02
C ASP A 296 12.12 -23.25 -10.07
N LYS A 297 13.16 -22.49 -10.34
CA LYS A 297 14.40 -22.46 -9.54
C LYS A 297 14.42 -21.30 -8.56
N ILE A 298 13.32 -21.11 -7.82
CA ILE A 298 13.10 -19.97 -6.93
C ILE A 298 14.16 -19.87 -5.82
N ALA A 299 14.64 -21.02 -5.33
CA ALA A 299 15.69 -21.07 -4.31
C ALA A 299 17.00 -20.36 -4.72
N GLN A 300 17.27 -20.23 -6.00
CA GLN A 300 18.47 -19.58 -6.54
C GLN A 300 18.34 -18.05 -6.68
N MET A 301 17.12 -17.50 -6.52
CA MET A 301 16.88 -16.06 -6.71
C MET A 301 17.66 -15.22 -5.73
N TYR A 302 17.75 -15.62 -4.47
CA TYR A 302 18.48 -14.86 -3.46
C TYR A 302 19.93 -14.61 -3.86
N SER A 303 20.62 -15.62 -4.36
CA SER A 303 22.00 -15.48 -4.86
C SER A 303 22.10 -14.53 -6.07
N ALA A 304 21.13 -14.61 -6.97
CA ALA A 304 21.09 -13.72 -8.13
C ALA A 304 20.84 -12.25 -7.71
N ILE A 305 19.99 -12.02 -6.73
CA ILE A 305 19.75 -10.68 -6.15
C ILE A 305 21.02 -10.15 -5.48
N GLN A 306 21.68 -11.00 -4.67
CA GLN A 306 22.88 -10.65 -3.91
C GLN A 306 24.02 -10.18 -4.81
N THR A 307 24.17 -10.78 -5.98
CA THR A 307 25.24 -10.47 -6.96
C THR A 307 24.85 -9.42 -7.99
N GLY A 308 23.60 -8.96 -7.99
CA GLY A 308 23.03 -8.03 -9.00
C GLY A 308 23.15 -6.55 -8.65
N SER A 309 24.05 -6.16 -7.76
CA SER A 309 24.16 -4.77 -7.28
C SER A 309 24.46 -3.75 -8.39
N GLN A 310 25.19 -4.12 -9.44
CA GLN A 310 25.52 -3.23 -10.56
C GLN A 310 24.28 -2.73 -11.33
N ILE A 311 23.21 -3.50 -11.32
CA ILE A 311 21.94 -3.12 -11.97
C ILE A 311 20.90 -2.61 -10.97
N GLY A 312 21.28 -2.49 -9.69
CA GLY A 312 20.42 -1.96 -8.64
C GLY A 312 19.66 -3.00 -7.84
N MET A 313 19.90 -4.30 -8.05
CA MET A 313 19.37 -5.35 -7.16
C MET A 313 20.09 -5.29 -5.82
N GLN A 314 19.37 -5.59 -4.76
CA GLN A 314 19.93 -5.71 -3.42
C GLN A 314 19.09 -6.64 -2.56
N THR A 315 19.73 -7.36 -1.64
CA THR A 315 19.02 -8.10 -0.60
C THR A 315 18.63 -7.14 0.52
N LEU A 316 17.65 -7.57 1.33
CA LEU A 316 17.26 -6.80 2.51
C LEU A 316 18.45 -6.56 3.45
N ASP A 317 19.25 -7.58 3.70
CA ASP A 317 20.41 -7.48 4.61
C ASP A 317 21.49 -6.50 4.09
N GLN A 318 21.74 -6.47 2.78
CA GLN A 318 22.63 -5.48 2.16
C GLN A 318 22.12 -4.05 2.39
N HIS A 319 20.80 -3.82 2.24
CA HIS A 319 20.25 -2.49 2.47
C HIS A 319 20.24 -2.12 3.96
N LEU A 320 19.88 -3.06 4.85
CA LEU A 320 19.95 -2.84 6.30
C LEU A 320 21.36 -2.43 6.74
N LYS A 321 22.37 -3.13 6.24
CA LYS A 321 23.79 -2.81 6.50
C LYS A 321 24.15 -1.39 6.03
N ALA A 322 23.70 -1.00 4.84
CA ALA A 322 23.92 0.34 4.31
C ALA A 322 23.23 1.43 5.16
N LEU A 323 22.01 1.17 5.66
CA LEU A 323 21.31 2.10 6.54
C LEU A 323 22.00 2.27 7.91
N VAL A 324 22.55 1.20 8.47
CA VAL A 324 23.36 1.24 9.70
C VAL A 324 24.66 2.02 9.47
N GLN A 325 25.38 1.76 8.36
CA GLN A 325 26.61 2.46 8.01
C GLN A 325 26.39 3.98 7.82
N LYS A 326 25.22 4.37 7.31
CA LYS A 326 24.83 5.78 7.17
C LYS A 326 24.35 6.41 8.49
N GLY A 327 24.31 5.66 9.58
CA GLY A 327 23.81 6.13 10.87
C GLY A 327 22.30 6.43 10.90
N LEU A 328 21.54 5.94 9.93
CA LEU A 328 20.10 6.17 9.82
C LEU A 328 19.29 5.22 10.70
N VAL A 329 19.79 4.03 10.96
CA VAL A 329 19.13 2.98 11.74
C VAL A 329 20.11 2.41 12.75
N ASP A 330 19.62 2.14 13.95
CA ASP A 330 20.39 1.45 14.98
C ASP A 330 20.67 0.00 14.57
N ARG A 331 21.86 -0.50 14.91
CA ARG A 331 22.29 -1.86 14.58
C ARG A 331 21.37 -2.93 15.16
N THR A 332 20.87 -2.72 16.38
CA THR A 332 19.95 -3.65 17.04
C THR A 332 18.61 -3.72 16.30
N GLU A 333 18.06 -2.57 15.90
CA GLU A 333 16.84 -2.49 15.11
C GLU A 333 16.99 -3.18 13.75
N ALA A 334 18.12 -2.97 13.07
CA ALA A 334 18.42 -3.62 11.79
C ALA A 334 18.53 -5.15 11.93
N ARG A 335 19.19 -5.64 12.97
CA ARG A 335 19.32 -7.08 13.26
C ARG A 335 17.96 -7.77 13.46
N HIS A 336 17.01 -7.12 14.11
CA HIS A 336 15.67 -7.67 14.30
C HIS A 336 14.90 -7.88 12.98
N LYS A 337 15.28 -7.17 11.92
CA LYS A 337 14.64 -7.27 10.59
C LYS A 337 15.45 -8.08 9.60
N ALA A 338 16.70 -8.37 9.90
CA ALA A 338 17.61 -9.07 9.01
C ALA A 338 17.25 -10.56 8.87
N LYS A 339 17.52 -11.09 7.68
CA LYS A 339 17.46 -12.52 7.42
C LYS A 339 18.61 -13.26 8.13
N SER A 340 19.81 -12.63 8.10
CA SER A 340 21.03 -13.12 8.78
C SER A 340 21.53 -12.03 9.74
N PRO A 341 21.04 -12.01 11.01
CA PRO A 341 21.37 -10.95 11.97
C PRO A 341 22.87 -10.81 12.25
N GLU A 342 23.63 -11.89 12.12
CA GLU A 342 25.07 -11.94 12.30
C GLU A 342 25.84 -11.17 11.23
N SER A 343 25.21 -10.91 10.08
CA SER A 343 25.84 -10.18 8.97
C SER A 343 25.73 -8.66 9.09
N ILE A 344 24.91 -8.16 10.05
CA ILE A 344 24.64 -6.73 10.24
C ILE A 344 25.63 -6.07 11.21
#